data_e4c893d8bf3f4ab5641dd68a4647501f
#
_entry.id   e4c893d8bf3f4ab5641dd68a4647501f
#
_cell.length_a   1.000
_cell.length_b   1.000
_cell.length_c   1.000
_cell.angle_alpha   90.00
_cell.angle_beta   90.00
_cell.angle_gamma   90.00
#
_symmetry.space_group_name_H-M   'P 1'
#
loop_
_entity.id
_entity.type
_entity.pdbx_description
1 polymer ?
#
loop_
_entity_poly.entity_id
_entity_poly.type
_entity_poly.pdbx_seq_one_letter_code
_entity_poly.pdbx_strand_id
1 'polypeptide(L)'
;LKIITSCDYKHKLLKIRYHSRTEGIQTLDFAVGIMIYNVEKDQVYLIGDVYSEKTTYTSLRHRILNLKRIEAAEEEIFENPCYHDTVFLEMFQNMFSISIDKPYDVTIEFDNFGNIEQKINSLKKQRPNASIERNNGKFIYKDKVSGLDDFASYLRRFGFGVRVLEPEELRDKMRYSVTETQRLYQEETNHELS
;
A
#
# COMPACT_ATOMS: atom_id res chain seq x y z
N LEU A 1 20.24 -9.03 9.42
CA LEU A 1 19.58 -9.79 8.34
C LEU A 1 19.53 -11.29 8.65
N LYS A 2 20.67 -11.91 9.07
CA LYS A 2 20.74 -13.34 9.41
C LYS A 2 19.74 -13.76 10.50
N ILE A 3 19.51 -12.93 11.52
CA ILE A 3 18.57 -13.23 12.61
C ILE A 3 17.14 -13.29 12.07
N ILE A 4 16.75 -12.32 11.24
CA ILE A 4 15.40 -12.26 10.69
C ILE A 4 15.12 -13.42 9.73
N THR A 5 16.13 -13.91 8.99
CA THR A 5 15.98 -15.00 8.04
C THR A 5 16.18 -16.40 8.63
N SER A 6 16.86 -16.53 9.77
CA SER A 6 17.15 -17.81 10.41
C SER A 6 16.22 -18.16 11.57
N CYS A 7 15.44 -17.19 12.06
CA CYS A 7 14.52 -17.36 13.17
C CYS A 7 13.21 -17.95 12.69
N ASP A 8 12.61 -18.83 13.48
CA ASP A 8 11.18 -19.14 13.33
C ASP A 8 10.39 -17.91 13.79
N TYR A 9 10.40 -16.87 12.93
CA TYR A 9 9.87 -15.55 13.22
C TYR A 9 8.36 -15.57 13.53
N LYS A 10 7.69 -16.66 13.19
CA LYS A 10 6.23 -16.80 13.40
C LYS A 10 5.85 -16.84 14.88
N HIS A 11 6.75 -17.25 15.73
CA HIS A 11 6.49 -17.48 17.16
C HIS A 11 7.33 -16.63 18.11
N LYS A 12 8.14 -15.69 17.58
CA LYS A 12 9.10 -14.94 18.40
C LYS A 12 8.95 -13.44 18.21
N LEU A 13 9.23 -12.70 19.29
CA LEU A 13 9.42 -11.28 19.24
C LEU A 13 10.87 -10.96 18.86
N LEU A 14 11.01 -9.93 18.03
CA LEU A 14 12.30 -9.34 17.70
C LEU A 14 12.37 -7.94 18.31
N LYS A 15 13.40 -7.66 19.06
CA LYS A 15 13.75 -6.30 19.43
C LYS A 15 14.48 -5.64 18.26
N ILE A 16 13.81 -4.73 17.57
CA ILE A 16 14.28 -4.09 16.34
C ILE A 16 14.61 -2.63 16.59
N ARG A 17 15.85 -2.23 16.27
CA ARG A 17 16.23 -0.83 16.17
C ARG A 17 16.00 -0.34 14.74
N TYR A 18 15.07 0.59 14.58
CA TYR A 18 14.51 1.01 13.30
C TYR A 18 14.61 2.51 13.07
N HIS A 19 15.07 2.91 11.87
CA HIS A 19 15.07 4.29 11.43
C HIS A 19 13.73 4.67 10.78
N SER A 20 12.82 5.28 11.55
CA SER A 20 11.58 5.85 11.02
C SER A 20 11.87 7.08 10.15
N ARG A 21 11.01 7.36 9.18
CA ARG A 21 11.11 8.60 8.37
C ARG A 21 10.72 9.84 9.13
N THR A 22 9.79 9.70 10.07
CA THR A 22 9.13 10.81 10.76
C THR A 22 9.49 10.89 12.23
N GLU A 23 9.84 9.77 12.86
CA GLU A 23 9.99 9.66 14.31
C GLU A 23 11.44 9.38 14.75
N GLY A 24 12.40 9.37 13.80
CA GLY A 24 13.82 9.10 14.09
C GLY A 24 14.09 7.61 14.40
N ILE A 25 15.09 7.37 15.25
CA ILE A 25 15.48 6.00 15.66
C ILE A 25 14.55 5.52 16.77
N GLN A 26 13.93 4.36 16.56
CA GLN A 26 13.03 3.71 17.51
C GLN A 26 13.51 2.30 17.83
N THR A 27 13.27 1.86 19.05
CA THR A 27 13.38 0.44 19.43
C THR A 27 11.97 -0.11 19.54
N LEU A 28 11.70 -1.19 18.82
CA LEU A 28 10.38 -1.81 18.70
C LEU A 28 10.48 -3.28 19.08
N ASP A 29 9.58 -3.72 19.93
CA ASP A 29 9.31 -5.14 20.14
C ASP A 29 8.31 -5.57 19.05
N PHE A 30 8.79 -6.36 18.10
CA PHE A 30 8.09 -6.59 16.83
C PHE A 30 7.88 -8.08 16.57
N ALA A 31 6.61 -8.48 16.44
CA ALA A 31 6.24 -9.79 15.97
C ALA A 31 6.11 -9.77 14.45
N VAL A 32 6.99 -10.50 13.76
CA VAL A 32 6.95 -10.59 12.30
C VAL A 32 5.77 -11.48 11.88
N GLY A 33 4.84 -10.94 11.13
CA GLY A 33 3.75 -11.69 10.52
C GLY A 33 4.11 -12.22 9.14
N ILE A 34 4.57 -11.33 8.25
CA ILE A 34 4.93 -11.70 6.87
C ILE A 34 6.11 -10.86 6.37
N MET A 35 6.92 -11.47 5.50
CA MET A 35 7.99 -10.79 4.77
C MET A 35 7.58 -10.67 3.31
N ILE A 36 7.63 -9.45 2.75
CA ILE A 36 7.24 -9.15 1.38
C ILE A 36 8.40 -8.54 0.62
N TYR A 37 8.67 -9.05 -0.58
CA TYR A 37 9.57 -8.41 -1.53
C TYR A 37 8.77 -7.60 -2.54
N ASN A 38 9.00 -6.29 -2.57
CA ASN A 38 8.43 -5.40 -3.58
C ASN A 38 9.39 -5.33 -4.78
N VAL A 39 8.98 -5.93 -5.89
CA VAL A 39 9.77 -6.02 -7.12
C VAL A 39 10.01 -4.63 -7.74
N GLU A 40 9.00 -3.76 -7.73
CA GLU A 40 9.10 -2.42 -8.35
C GLU A 40 10.11 -1.50 -7.64
N LYS A 41 10.18 -1.61 -6.30
CA LYS A 41 11.06 -0.78 -5.47
C LYS A 41 12.38 -1.47 -5.11
N ASP A 42 12.55 -2.74 -5.50
CA ASP A 42 13.68 -3.59 -5.09
C ASP A 42 13.94 -3.54 -3.58
N GLN A 43 12.90 -3.77 -2.80
CA GLN A 43 12.94 -3.63 -1.35
C GLN A 43 12.16 -4.76 -0.66
N VAL A 44 12.70 -5.20 0.49
CA VAL A 44 12.04 -6.14 1.39
C VAL A 44 11.39 -5.38 2.52
N TYR A 45 10.18 -5.78 2.86
CA TYR A 45 9.40 -5.24 3.96
C TYR A 45 8.98 -6.35 4.91
N LEU A 46 8.99 -6.05 6.20
CA LEU A 46 8.37 -6.85 7.24
C LEU A 46 7.02 -6.21 7.59
N ILE A 47 5.98 -7.01 7.60
CA ILE A 47 4.68 -6.62 8.14
C ILE A 47 4.42 -7.45 9.38
N GLY A 48 4.00 -6.80 10.45
CA GLY A 48 3.79 -7.45 11.72
C GLY A 48 3.24 -6.49 12.77
N ASP A 49 3.27 -6.92 14.00
CA ASP A 49 2.72 -6.22 15.15
C ASP A 49 3.79 -5.62 16.04
N VAL A 50 3.56 -4.39 16.49
CA VAL A 50 4.37 -3.76 17.52
C VAL A 50 3.73 -4.03 18.87
N TYR A 51 4.53 -4.58 19.78
CA TYR A 51 4.16 -4.81 21.16
C TYR A 51 4.65 -3.68 22.06
N SER A 52 3.88 -3.41 23.11
CA SER A 52 4.31 -2.61 24.24
C SER A 52 3.76 -3.26 25.51
N GLU A 53 4.37 -3.01 26.66
CA GLU A 53 3.90 -3.54 27.96
C GLU A 53 2.43 -3.19 28.28
N LYS A 54 1.87 -2.17 27.59
CA LYS A 54 0.47 -1.74 27.73
C LYS A 54 -0.45 -2.28 26.63
N THR A 55 0.07 -3.13 25.74
CA THR A 55 -0.71 -3.57 24.58
C THR A 55 -1.55 -4.79 24.96
N THR A 56 -2.86 -4.64 24.93
CA THR A 56 -3.80 -5.77 24.98
C THR A 56 -4.00 -6.32 23.56
N TYR A 57 -4.45 -7.56 23.42
CA TYR A 57 -4.70 -8.23 22.12
C TYR A 57 -5.57 -7.44 21.15
N THR A 58 -6.44 -6.56 21.68
CA THR A 58 -7.34 -5.72 20.89
C THR A 58 -6.72 -4.42 20.39
N SER A 59 -5.50 -4.10 20.81
CA SER A 59 -4.79 -2.83 20.50
C SER A 59 -3.49 -3.02 19.73
N LEU A 60 -3.25 -4.19 19.15
CA LEU A 60 -2.07 -4.45 18.32
C LEU A 60 -2.01 -3.44 17.17
N ARG A 61 -0.84 -2.85 16.98
CA ARG A 61 -0.60 -1.92 15.87
C ARG A 61 0.22 -2.62 14.80
N HIS A 62 -0.44 -2.96 13.72
CA HIS A 62 0.25 -3.43 12.53
C HIS A 62 1.18 -2.34 12.01
N ARG A 63 2.40 -2.72 11.70
CA ARG A 63 3.40 -1.84 11.08
C ARG A 63 4.09 -2.50 9.91
N ILE A 64 4.54 -1.65 8.99
CA ILE A 64 5.41 -2.02 7.88
C ILE A 64 6.80 -1.48 8.16
N LEU A 65 7.79 -2.35 8.21
CA LEU A 65 9.18 -2.00 8.39
C LEU A 65 9.96 -2.29 7.10
N ASN A 66 10.65 -1.29 6.56
CA ASN A 66 11.56 -1.51 5.45
C ASN A 66 12.86 -2.14 5.99
N LEU A 67 13.24 -3.29 5.46
CA LEU A 67 14.39 -4.05 5.93
C LEU A 67 15.71 -3.24 5.86
N LYS A 68 15.86 -2.37 4.85
CA LYS A 68 17.05 -1.49 4.68
C LYS A 68 17.21 -0.45 5.80
N ARG A 69 16.17 -0.24 6.63
CA ARG A 69 16.15 0.74 7.72
C ARG A 69 16.29 0.09 9.10
N ILE A 70 16.42 -1.22 9.14
CA ILE A 70 16.71 -1.95 10.36
C ILE A 70 18.20 -1.87 10.60
N GLU A 71 18.60 -1.22 11.70
CA GLU A 71 20.00 -1.10 12.12
C GLU A 71 20.45 -2.33 12.86
N ALA A 72 19.61 -2.83 13.78
CA ALA A 72 19.86 -4.01 14.57
C ALA A 72 18.57 -4.77 14.82
N ALA A 73 18.68 -6.08 14.94
CA ALA A 73 17.59 -6.96 15.37
C ALA A 73 18.16 -8.03 16.31
N GLU A 74 17.52 -8.18 17.46
CA GLU A 74 17.85 -9.19 18.47
C GLU A 74 16.61 -10.05 18.73
N GLU A 75 16.84 -11.34 18.92
CA GLU A 75 15.76 -12.27 19.25
C GLU A 75 15.45 -12.17 20.74
N GLU A 76 14.20 -11.91 21.10
CA GLU A 76 13.71 -12.01 22.47
C GLU A 76 13.09 -13.38 22.72
N ILE A 77 13.38 -13.94 23.89
CA ILE A 77 12.83 -15.23 24.34
C ILE A 77 11.38 -14.99 24.83
N PHE A 78 10.51 -14.60 23.93
CA PHE A 78 9.10 -14.42 24.22
C PHE A 78 8.29 -15.12 23.15
N GLU A 79 7.44 -16.08 23.52
CA GLU A 79 6.52 -16.69 22.58
C GLU A 79 5.51 -15.63 22.11
N ASN A 80 5.41 -15.46 20.81
CA ASN A 80 4.42 -14.57 20.22
C ASN A 80 3.01 -15.17 20.41
N PRO A 81 2.22 -14.67 21.36
CA PRO A 81 0.92 -15.26 21.68
C PRO A 81 -0.18 -14.95 20.64
N CYS A 82 0.12 -14.12 19.63
CA CYS A 82 -0.89 -13.52 18.76
C CYS A 82 -0.60 -13.67 17.27
N TYR A 83 0.02 -14.77 16.86
CA TYR A 83 0.20 -15.01 15.44
C TYR A 83 -1.14 -15.43 14.78
N HIS A 84 -1.70 -14.56 13.97
CA HIS A 84 -2.92 -14.81 13.20
C HIS A 84 -2.65 -14.74 11.70
N ASP A 85 -2.33 -15.86 11.07
CA ASP A 85 -2.09 -15.99 9.62
C ASP A 85 -3.21 -15.39 8.78
N THR A 86 -4.47 -15.55 9.20
CA THR A 86 -5.65 -15.11 8.44
C THR A 86 -5.73 -13.60 8.33
N VAL A 87 -5.39 -12.83 9.36
CA VAL A 87 -5.43 -11.37 9.36
C VAL A 87 -4.43 -10.80 8.34
N PHE A 88 -3.23 -11.34 8.31
CA PHE A 88 -2.21 -10.89 7.35
C PHE A 88 -2.56 -11.26 5.91
N LEU A 89 -3.21 -12.41 5.69
CA LEU A 89 -3.68 -12.82 4.37
C LEU A 89 -4.77 -11.88 3.83
N GLU A 90 -5.74 -11.49 4.65
CA GLU A 90 -6.78 -10.53 4.27
C GLU A 90 -6.20 -9.16 3.96
N MET A 91 -5.27 -8.69 4.81
CA MET A 91 -4.56 -7.42 4.56
C MET A 91 -3.80 -7.46 3.23
N PHE A 92 -3.10 -8.56 2.95
CA PHE A 92 -2.35 -8.75 1.72
C PHE A 92 -3.24 -8.74 0.46
N GLN A 93 -4.41 -9.40 0.52
CA GLN A 93 -5.36 -9.43 -0.60
C GLN A 93 -5.87 -8.05 -1.00
N ASN A 94 -6.05 -7.15 -0.04
CA ASN A 94 -6.53 -5.79 -0.29
C ASN A 94 -5.40 -4.79 -0.56
N MET A 95 -4.16 -5.15 -0.28
CA MET A 95 -2.99 -4.27 -0.39
C MET A 95 -2.73 -3.87 -1.85
N PHE A 96 -2.61 -2.56 -2.07
CA PHE A 96 -2.05 -2.01 -3.30
C PHE A 96 -0.68 -1.41 -2.99
N SER A 97 0.37 -1.86 -3.70
CA SER A 97 1.75 -1.60 -3.31
C SER A 97 2.05 -2.13 -1.89
N ILE A 98 2.60 -1.32 -1.00
CA ILE A 98 2.88 -1.70 0.40
C ILE A 98 2.09 -0.77 1.32
N SER A 99 0.86 -1.15 1.65
CA SER A 99 0.01 -0.42 2.58
C SER A 99 -0.88 -1.36 3.39
N ILE A 100 -1.00 -1.09 4.68
CA ILE A 100 -1.87 -1.78 5.63
C ILE A 100 -3.01 -0.88 6.12
N ASP A 101 -3.26 0.22 5.42
CA ASP A 101 -4.38 1.11 5.74
C ASP A 101 -5.72 0.39 5.59
N LYS A 102 -6.75 0.99 6.18
CA LYS A 102 -8.12 0.51 6.01
C LYS A 102 -8.42 0.33 4.52
N PRO A 103 -8.94 -0.84 4.10
CA PRO A 103 -9.33 -1.04 2.71
C PRO A 103 -10.61 -0.25 2.37
N TYR A 104 -10.63 0.27 1.15
CA TYR A 104 -11.76 0.98 0.55
C TYR A 104 -12.33 0.20 -0.62
N ASP A 105 -13.65 0.17 -0.73
CA ASP A 105 -14.31 -0.28 -1.96
C ASP A 105 -14.13 0.82 -3.01
N VAL A 106 -13.52 0.46 -4.13
CA VAL A 106 -13.24 1.41 -5.22
C VAL A 106 -14.06 1.06 -6.45
N THR A 107 -14.63 2.10 -7.09
CA THR A 107 -15.32 1.99 -8.37
C THR A 107 -14.71 3.01 -9.33
N ILE A 108 -14.13 2.51 -10.43
CA ILE A 108 -13.38 3.30 -11.39
C ILE A 108 -13.99 3.11 -12.77
N GLU A 109 -14.30 4.20 -13.45
CA GLU A 109 -14.72 4.21 -14.85
C GLU A 109 -13.51 4.49 -15.75
N PHE A 110 -13.36 3.70 -16.80
CA PHE A 110 -12.36 3.92 -17.85
C PHE A 110 -13.03 4.08 -19.21
N ASP A 111 -12.62 5.10 -19.94
CA ASP A 111 -13.02 5.28 -21.32
C ASP A 111 -12.31 4.27 -22.24
N ASN A 112 -13.06 3.71 -23.20
CA ASN A 112 -12.52 2.70 -24.11
C ASN A 112 -11.78 3.36 -25.29
N PHE A 113 -10.52 3.71 -25.09
CA PHE A 113 -9.66 4.20 -26.17
C PHE A 113 -8.22 3.67 -26.06
N GLY A 114 -7.55 3.60 -27.17
CA GLY A 114 -6.15 3.13 -27.23
C GLY A 114 -5.97 1.72 -26.64
N ASN A 115 -5.00 1.57 -25.75
CA ASN A 115 -4.66 0.30 -25.11
C ASN A 115 -5.22 0.14 -23.69
N ILE A 116 -6.26 0.89 -23.32
CA ILE A 116 -6.83 0.89 -21.97
C ILE A 116 -7.31 -0.51 -21.57
N GLU A 117 -7.99 -1.22 -22.45
CA GLU A 117 -8.47 -2.59 -22.17
C GLU A 117 -7.33 -3.53 -21.77
N GLN A 118 -6.18 -3.46 -22.44
CA GLN A 118 -5.00 -4.26 -22.10
C GLN A 118 -4.44 -3.89 -20.72
N LYS A 119 -4.40 -2.59 -20.41
CA LYS A 119 -3.92 -2.10 -19.10
C LYS A 119 -4.83 -2.52 -17.95
N ILE A 120 -6.16 -2.44 -18.14
CA ILE A 120 -7.15 -2.88 -17.14
C ILE A 120 -7.05 -4.38 -16.94
N ASN A 121 -6.91 -5.15 -18.00
CA ASN A 121 -6.73 -6.61 -17.91
C ASN A 121 -5.42 -6.99 -17.19
N SER A 122 -4.36 -6.22 -17.38
CA SER A 122 -3.11 -6.40 -16.62
C SER A 122 -3.31 -6.10 -15.13
N LEU A 123 -4.06 -5.05 -14.79
CA LEU A 123 -4.44 -4.76 -13.41
C LEU A 123 -5.28 -5.89 -12.80
N LYS A 124 -6.27 -6.39 -13.54
CA LYS A 124 -7.10 -7.53 -13.11
C LYS A 124 -6.28 -8.79 -12.83
N LYS A 125 -5.24 -9.07 -13.61
CA LYS A 125 -4.35 -10.22 -13.37
C LYS A 125 -3.59 -10.07 -12.04
N GLN A 126 -3.18 -8.86 -11.68
CA GLN A 126 -2.52 -8.57 -10.40
C GLN A 126 -3.51 -8.53 -9.23
N ARG A 127 -4.78 -8.26 -9.50
CA ARG A 127 -5.87 -8.11 -8.53
C ARG A 127 -6.99 -9.11 -8.84
N PRO A 128 -6.82 -10.40 -8.51
CA PRO A 128 -7.77 -11.45 -8.92
C PRO A 128 -9.17 -11.28 -8.34
N ASN A 129 -9.32 -10.61 -7.20
CA ASN A 129 -10.62 -10.35 -6.56
C ASN A 129 -11.38 -9.16 -7.18
N ALA A 130 -10.72 -8.32 -7.99
CA ALA A 130 -11.38 -7.22 -8.69
C ALA A 130 -12.40 -7.74 -9.71
N SER A 131 -13.39 -6.93 -10.08
CA SER A 131 -14.29 -7.19 -11.20
C SER A 131 -14.16 -6.11 -12.28
N ILE A 132 -14.46 -6.48 -13.52
CA ILE A 132 -14.53 -5.58 -14.66
C ILE A 132 -15.85 -5.84 -15.37
N GLU A 133 -16.65 -4.79 -15.52
CA GLU A 133 -17.90 -4.79 -16.26
C GLU A 133 -17.78 -3.84 -17.44
N ARG A 134 -18.45 -4.14 -18.55
CA ARG A 134 -18.55 -3.24 -19.70
C ARG A 134 -19.93 -2.59 -19.72
N ASN A 135 -19.97 -1.28 -19.65
CA ASN A 135 -21.22 -0.50 -19.63
C ASN A 135 -21.11 0.68 -20.59
N ASN A 136 -22.03 0.77 -21.57
CA ASN A 136 -22.11 1.86 -22.54
C ASN A 136 -20.77 2.20 -23.23
N GLY A 137 -19.99 1.18 -23.60
CA GLY A 137 -18.70 1.36 -24.25
C GLY A 137 -17.54 1.73 -23.30
N LYS A 138 -17.78 1.83 -22.00
CA LYS A 138 -16.79 2.08 -20.96
C LYS A 138 -16.54 0.83 -20.15
N PHE A 139 -15.43 0.79 -19.42
CA PHE A 139 -15.14 -0.25 -18.45
C PHE A 139 -15.35 0.28 -17.04
N ILE A 140 -16.06 -0.50 -16.23
CA ILE A 140 -16.23 -0.25 -14.79
C ILE A 140 -15.41 -1.28 -14.04
N TYR A 141 -14.38 -0.82 -13.35
CA TYR A 141 -13.52 -1.63 -12.50
C TYR A 141 -13.96 -1.46 -11.04
N LYS A 142 -14.15 -2.59 -10.33
CA LYS A 142 -14.49 -2.59 -8.90
C LYS A 142 -13.50 -3.48 -8.17
N ASP A 143 -13.01 -3.01 -7.03
CA ASP A 143 -12.03 -3.72 -6.20
C ASP A 143 -12.11 -3.24 -4.74
N LYS A 144 -11.41 -3.94 -3.85
CA LYS A 144 -11.19 -3.52 -2.47
C LYS A 144 -9.71 -3.23 -2.26
N VAL A 145 -9.35 -1.97 -1.99
CA VAL A 145 -7.97 -1.49 -2.05
C VAL A 145 -7.54 -0.80 -0.76
N SER A 146 -6.44 -1.25 -0.17
CA SER A 146 -5.66 -0.51 0.82
C SER A 146 -4.52 0.23 0.12
N GLY A 147 -4.20 1.48 0.55
CA GLY A 147 -3.14 2.28 -0.08
C GLY A 147 -3.63 3.17 -1.21
N LEU A 148 -4.62 4.04 -0.93
CA LEU A 148 -5.21 4.93 -1.93
C LEU A 148 -4.20 5.88 -2.57
N ASP A 149 -3.10 6.26 -1.90
CA ASP A 149 -2.07 7.14 -2.47
C ASP A 149 -1.29 6.46 -3.60
N ASP A 150 -0.85 5.22 -3.38
CA ASP A 150 -0.17 4.42 -4.40
C ASP A 150 -1.16 4.08 -5.54
N PHE A 151 -2.43 3.79 -5.21
CA PHE A 151 -3.45 3.52 -6.21
C PHE A 151 -3.79 4.75 -7.05
N ALA A 152 -3.92 5.94 -6.46
CA ALA A 152 -4.09 7.21 -7.18
C ALA A 152 -2.90 7.47 -8.12
N SER A 153 -1.67 7.20 -7.64
CA SER A 153 -0.45 7.32 -8.46
C SER A 153 -0.47 6.36 -9.66
N TYR A 154 -0.98 5.17 -9.47
CA TYR A 154 -1.17 4.20 -10.55
C TYR A 154 -2.23 4.66 -11.55
N LEU A 155 -3.38 5.17 -11.09
CA LEU A 155 -4.48 5.63 -11.93
C LEU A 155 -4.08 6.81 -12.83
N ARG A 156 -3.17 7.68 -12.38
CA ARG A 156 -2.66 8.80 -13.20
C ARG A 156 -2.01 8.34 -14.52
N ARG A 157 -1.56 7.10 -14.62
CA ARG A 157 -1.00 6.52 -15.87
C ARG A 157 -2.04 6.37 -17.00
N PHE A 158 -3.34 6.48 -16.68
CA PHE A 158 -4.43 6.42 -17.65
C PHE A 158 -4.82 7.81 -18.18
N GLY A 159 -4.24 8.90 -17.62
CA GLY A 159 -4.49 10.27 -18.05
C GLY A 159 -5.97 10.66 -17.93
N PHE A 160 -6.50 11.27 -18.99
CA PHE A 160 -7.91 11.73 -19.03
C PHE A 160 -8.92 10.58 -19.21
N GLY A 161 -8.47 9.38 -19.53
CA GLY A 161 -9.33 8.22 -19.74
C GLY A 161 -9.76 7.48 -18.47
N VAL A 162 -9.52 8.05 -17.29
CA VAL A 162 -9.88 7.44 -16.01
C VAL A 162 -10.71 8.40 -15.18
N ARG A 163 -11.79 7.89 -14.57
CA ARG A 163 -12.64 8.62 -13.65
C ARG A 163 -12.92 7.80 -12.40
N VAL A 164 -12.61 8.33 -11.24
CA VAL A 164 -12.96 7.72 -9.96
C VAL A 164 -14.42 8.04 -9.65
N LEU A 165 -15.24 7.00 -9.49
CA LEU A 165 -16.63 7.11 -9.05
C LEU A 165 -16.71 7.02 -7.52
N GLU A 166 -15.98 6.08 -6.93
CA GLU A 166 -15.88 5.83 -5.49
C GLU A 166 -14.47 5.38 -5.11
N PRO A 167 -13.99 5.65 -3.89
CA PRO A 167 -14.56 6.54 -2.87
C PRO A 167 -14.23 8.01 -3.15
N GLU A 168 -14.85 8.91 -2.36
CA GLU A 168 -14.62 10.36 -2.49
C GLU A 168 -13.17 10.75 -2.18
N GLU A 169 -12.55 10.12 -1.19
CA GLU A 169 -11.14 10.34 -0.81
C GLU A 169 -10.17 10.09 -1.98
N LEU A 170 -10.42 9.04 -2.77
CA LEU A 170 -9.61 8.74 -3.95
C LEU A 170 -9.90 9.75 -5.08
N ARG A 171 -11.15 10.13 -5.26
CA ARG A 171 -11.57 11.14 -6.23
C ARG A 171 -10.92 12.49 -5.96
N ASP A 172 -10.86 12.91 -4.69
CA ASP A 172 -10.25 14.17 -4.29
C ASP A 172 -8.74 14.17 -4.51
N LYS A 173 -8.06 13.06 -4.25
CA LYS A 173 -6.63 12.90 -4.58
C LYS A 173 -6.38 13.06 -6.09
N MET A 174 -7.26 12.52 -6.93
CA MET A 174 -7.17 12.67 -8.38
C MET A 174 -7.45 14.10 -8.82
N ARG A 175 -8.50 14.74 -8.29
CA ARG A 175 -8.82 16.14 -8.56
C ARG A 175 -7.67 17.07 -8.19
N TYR A 176 -7.14 16.93 -6.98
CA TYR A 176 -5.99 17.71 -6.53
C TYR A 176 -4.82 17.61 -7.51
N SER A 177 -4.47 16.39 -7.92
CA SER A 177 -3.37 16.16 -8.86
C SER A 177 -3.61 16.85 -10.22
N VAL A 178 -4.84 16.78 -10.75
CA VAL A 178 -5.20 17.42 -12.02
C VAL A 178 -5.14 18.95 -11.90
N THR A 179 -5.70 19.50 -10.83
CA THR A 179 -5.70 20.95 -10.58
C THR A 179 -4.29 21.51 -10.47
N GLU A 180 -3.41 20.85 -9.72
CA GLU A 180 -2.01 21.27 -9.59
C GLU A 180 -1.25 21.18 -10.91
N THR A 181 -1.50 20.12 -11.67
CA THR A 181 -0.88 19.99 -13.01
C THR A 181 -1.37 21.10 -13.92
N GLN A 182 -2.67 21.39 -13.94
CA GLN A 182 -3.22 22.47 -14.75
C GLN A 182 -2.64 23.84 -14.37
N ARG A 183 -2.51 24.13 -13.08
CA ARG A 183 -1.93 25.37 -12.58
C ARG A 183 -0.51 25.59 -13.13
N LEU A 184 0.34 24.55 -13.08
CA LEU A 184 1.72 24.65 -13.59
C LEU A 184 1.75 25.04 -15.07
N TYR A 185 0.96 24.40 -15.92
CA TYR A 185 0.91 24.72 -17.35
C TYR A 185 0.28 26.09 -17.65
N GLN A 186 -0.63 26.59 -16.81
CA GLN A 186 -1.19 27.94 -16.97
C GLN A 186 -0.19 29.04 -16.59
N GLU A 187 0.65 28.83 -15.58
CA GLU A 187 1.71 29.76 -15.18
C GLU A 187 2.76 29.93 -16.27
N GLU A 188 3.16 28.85 -16.97
CA GLU A 188 4.09 28.90 -18.09
C GLU A 188 3.54 29.76 -19.24
N THR A 189 2.27 29.62 -19.59
CA THR A 189 1.63 30.39 -20.67
C THR A 189 1.60 31.90 -20.38
N ASN A 190 1.47 32.29 -19.10
CA ASN A 190 1.49 33.71 -18.71
C ASN A 190 2.90 34.32 -18.70
N HIS A 191 3.94 33.52 -18.53
CA HIS A 191 5.33 33.97 -18.59
C HIS A 191 5.83 34.17 -20.02
N GLU A 192 5.31 33.45 -21.01
CA GLU A 192 5.66 33.60 -22.43
C GLU A 192 4.98 34.81 -23.09
N LEU A 193 3.94 35.37 -22.47
CA LEU A 193 3.17 36.52 -22.98
C LEU A 193 3.56 37.86 -22.32
N SER A 194 4.50 37.86 -21.40
CA SER A 194 5.01 39.05 -20.69
C SER A 194 6.43 39.38 -21.11
#